data_b2951703a186b185d7f44a6c6323cb56
#
_entry.id   b2951703a186b185d7f44a6c6323cb56
#
_cell.length_a   1.000
_cell.length_b   1.000
_cell.length_c   1.000
_cell.angle_alpha   90.00
_cell.angle_beta   90.00
_cell.angle_gamma   90.00
#
_symmetry.space_group_name_H-M   'P 1'
#
loop_
_entity.id
_entity.type
_entity.pdbx_description
1 polymer ?
#
loop_
_entity_poly.entity_id
_entity_poly.type
_entity_poly.pdbx_seq_one_letter_code
_entity_poly.pdbx_strand_id
1 'polypeptide(L)'
;GSATVTCTVDGATVTYYLAVASKQKTKAMRYGYSKVGKKKYSQARRMSANYFDCSSFVYRCYRAAGRYLAYKDRWAPVAASIGKYYTQKGKRIKASGKYYNLKKLKPGDLVCWGGSKAKRNGRYKRIYHISLYIGNGLTMESSSTYNNVVIRDRGFFLRSEVPVIVRP
;
A
#
# COMPACT_ATOMS: atom_id res chain seq x y z
N GLY A 1 -3.21 1.46 15.00
CA GLY A 1 -1.92 1.94 15.52
C GLY A 1 -0.76 1.06 15.09
N SER A 2 0.44 1.52 15.38
CA SER A 2 1.67 0.75 15.19
C SER A 2 2.65 1.06 16.33
N ALA A 3 3.51 0.09 16.65
CA ALA A 3 4.56 0.23 17.65
C ALA A 3 5.82 -0.50 17.16
N THR A 4 6.95 -0.08 17.66
CA THR A 4 8.23 -0.78 17.51
C THR A 4 8.61 -1.36 18.85
N VAL A 5 8.97 -2.65 18.88
CA VAL A 5 9.46 -3.34 20.07
C VAL A 5 10.87 -3.83 19.77
N THR A 6 11.82 -3.41 20.58
CA THR A 6 13.20 -3.84 20.48
C THR A 6 13.53 -4.75 21.66
N CYS A 7 14.00 -5.95 21.38
CA CYS A 7 14.46 -6.91 22.39
C CYS A 7 15.96 -7.11 22.23
N THR A 8 16.70 -6.99 23.32
CA THR A 8 18.15 -7.26 23.35
C THR A 8 18.42 -8.41 24.33
N VAL A 9 19.08 -9.46 23.84
CA VAL A 9 19.49 -10.62 24.64
C VAL A 9 20.93 -10.93 24.28
N ASP A 10 21.80 -11.00 25.26
CA ASP A 10 23.24 -11.32 25.10
C ASP A 10 23.95 -10.48 24.02
N GLY A 11 23.61 -9.15 23.97
CA GLY A 11 24.16 -8.21 23.00
C GLY A 11 23.55 -8.29 21.60
N ALA A 12 22.73 -9.29 21.29
CA ALA A 12 21.97 -9.37 20.05
C ALA A 12 20.65 -8.58 20.15
N THR A 13 20.39 -7.72 19.18
CA THR A 13 19.19 -6.88 19.17
C THR A 13 18.26 -7.27 18.01
N VAL A 14 17.00 -7.54 18.33
CA VAL A 14 15.93 -7.80 17.36
C VAL A 14 14.85 -6.75 17.48
N THR A 15 14.46 -6.17 16.36
CA THR A 15 13.40 -5.16 16.29
C THR A 15 12.15 -5.73 15.62
N TYR A 16 11.04 -5.65 16.33
CA TYR A 16 9.72 -6.04 15.83
C TYR A 16 8.87 -4.80 15.51
N TYR A 17 8.30 -4.77 14.33
CA TYR A 17 7.33 -3.74 13.92
C TYR A 17 5.91 -4.29 14.10
N LEU A 18 5.22 -3.81 15.13
CA LEU A 18 3.86 -4.23 15.45
C LEU A 18 2.85 -3.29 14.77
N ALA A 19 1.82 -3.87 14.19
CA ALA A 19 0.72 -3.14 13.61
C ALA A 19 -0.63 -3.62 14.16
N VAL A 20 -1.40 -2.71 14.75
CA VAL A 20 -2.75 -2.97 15.24
C VAL A 20 -3.75 -2.42 14.26
N ALA A 21 -4.60 -3.29 13.75
CA ALA A 21 -5.62 -2.97 12.76
C ALA A 21 -6.92 -3.75 13.04
N SER A 22 -8.01 -3.39 12.36
CA SER A 22 -9.23 -4.19 12.41
C SER A 22 -8.99 -5.60 11.86
N LYS A 23 -9.80 -6.57 12.29
CA LYS A 23 -9.74 -7.97 11.82
C LYS A 23 -9.63 -8.09 10.28
N GLN A 24 -10.42 -7.27 9.56
CA GLN A 24 -10.40 -7.26 8.09
C GLN A 24 -9.04 -6.77 7.53
N LYS A 25 -8.51 -5.65 8.04
CA LYS A 25 -7.22 -5.11 7.60
C LYS A 25 -6.07 -6.03 7.97
N THR A 26 -6.14 -6.67 9.13
CA THR A 26 -5.17 -7.71 9.53
C THR A 26 -5.16 -8.88 8.55
N LYS A 27 -6.35 -9.38 8.13
CA LYS A 27 -6.43 -10.43 7.10
C LYS A 27 -5.82 -9.99 5.77
N ALA A 28 -6.09 -8.75 5.33
CA ALA A 28 -5.51 -8.21 4.11
C ALA A 28 -3.98 -8.14 4.18
N MET A 29 -3.43 -7.65 5.28
CA MET A 29 -1.98 -7.58 5.49
C MET A 29 -1.35 -8.96 5.58
N ARG A 30 -1.96 -9.92 6.29
CA ARG A 30 -1.48 -11.30 6.37
C ARG A 30 -1.36 -11.95 4.99
N TYR A 31 -2.37 -11.75 4.14
CA TYR A 31 -2.29 -12.21 2.75
C TYR A 31 -1.10 -11.56 2.02
N GLY A 32 -0.93 -10.25 2.16
CA GLY A 32 0.20 -9.53 1.56
C GLY A 32 1.56 -10.08 2.04
N TYR A 33 1.75 -10.24 3.35
CA TYR A 33 2.97 -10.81 3.93
C TYR A 33 3.29 -12.19 3.37
N SER A 34 2.28 -13.06 3.16
CA SER A 34 2.50 -14.39 2.59
C SER A 34 3.02 -14.37 1.15
N LYS A 35 3.03 -13.21 0.49
CA LYS A 35 3.50 -13.02 -0.91
C LYS A 35 4.86 -12.34 -1.00
N VAL A 36 5.35 -11.75 0.08
CA VAL A 36 6.66 -11.09 0.12
C VAL A 36 7.76 -12.08 -0.27
N GLY A 37 8.64 -11.67 -1.19
CA GLY A 37 9.74 -12.48 -1.69
C GLY A 37 9.34 -13.65 -2.62
N LYS A 38 8.06 -13.87 -2.88
CA LYS A 38 7.58 -15.12 -3.52
C LYS A 38 6.87 -14.93 -4.86
N LYS A 39 6.63 -13.69 -5.30
CA LYS A 39 5.76 -13.43 -6.46
C LYS A 39 6.34 -12.36 -7.37
N LYS A 40 6.35 -12.64 -8.67
CA LYS A 40 6.91 -11.76 -9.71
C LYS A 40 5.96 -10.62 -10.09
N TYR A 41 6.53 -9.54 -10.62
CA TYR A 41 5.78 -8.43 -11.17
C TYR A 41 5.38 -8.69 -12.62
N SER A 42 4.12 -8.45 -12.96
CA SER A 42 3.65 -8.42 -14.35
C SER A 42 2.33 -7.66 -14.46
N GLN A 43 2.26 -6.68 -15.35
CA GLN A 43 1.00 -6.00 -15.67
C GLN A 43 0.09 -6.89 -16.52
N ALA A 44 0.64 -7.59 -17.51
CA ALA A 44 -0.14 -8.47 -18.39
C ALA A 44 -0.75 -9.66 -17.63
N ARG A 45 -0.01 -10.25 -16.68
CA ARG A 45 -0.43 -11.43 -15.90
C ARG A 45 -0.87 -11.09 -14.48
N ARG A 46 -1.22 -9.82 -14.19
CA ARG A 46 -1.47 -9.27 -12.87
C ARG A 46 -2.50 -10.01 -12.01
N MET A 47 -3.43 -10.73 -12.62
CA MET A 47 -4.46 -11.49 -11.93
C MET A 47 -4.17 -12.99 -11.84
N SER A 48 -3.11 -13.49 -12.44
CA SER A 48 -2.74 -14.90 -12.33
C SER A 48 -2.07 -15.22 -10.98
N ALA A 49 -1.97 -16.52 -10.64
CA ALA A 49 -1.55 -16.99 -9.31
C ALA A 49 -0.13 -16.50 -8.90
N ASN A 50 0.79 -16.40 -9.85
CA ASN A 50 2.21 -16.14 -9.60
C ASN A 50 2.65 -14.70 -9.84
N TYR A 51 1.72 -13.83 -10.26
CA TYR A 51 2.05 -12.47 -10.66
C TYR A 51 1.14 -11.44 -10.00
N PHE A 52 1.71 -10.27 -9.76
CA PHE A 52 1.01 -9.05 -9.38
C PHE A 52 1.55 -7.87 -10.17
N ASP A 53 0.76 -6.85 -10.37
CA ASP A 53 1.22 -5.47 -10.43
C ASP A 53 0.89 -4.75 -9.12
N CYS A 54 1.23 -3.47 -9.01
CA CYS A 54 1.02 -2.71 -7.77
C CYS A 54 -0.44 -2.70 -7.32
N SER A 55 -1.37 -2.50 -8.23
CA SER A 55 -2.80 -2.35 -7.91
C SER A 55 -3.51 -3.69 -7.73
N SER A 56 -3.16 -4.71 -8.49
CA SER A 56 -3.70 -6.05 -8.28
C SER A 56 -3.23 -6.67 -6.96
N PHE A 57 -2.02 -6.32 -6.51
CA PHE A 57 -1.53 -6.74 -5.21
C PHE A 57 -2.43 -6.22 -4.08
N VAL A 58 -2.62 -4.90 -3.98
CA VAL A 58 -3.45 -4.33 -2.91
C VAL A 58 -4.91 -4.78 -3.04
N TYR A 59 -5.43 -4.89 -4.27
CA TYR A 59 -6.77 -5.42 -4.53
C TYR A 59 -6.93 -6.84 -3.98
N ARG A 60 -6.00 -7.75 -4.27
CA ARG A 60 -6.05 -9.15 -3.84
C ARG A 60 -5.82 -9.30 -2.33
N CYS A 61 -5.05 -8.40 -1.70
CA CYS A 61 -4.96 -8.33 -0.24
C CYS A 61 -6.35 -8.09 0.38
N TYR A 62 -7.08 -7.11 -0.13
CA TYR A 62 -8.43 -6.81 0.38
C TYR A 62 -9.46 -7.87 -0.01
N ARG A 63 -9.34 -8.48 -1.19
CA ARG A 63 -10.19 -9.60 -1.61
C ARG A 63 -10.05 -10.80 -0.66
N ALA A 64 -8.85 -11.14 -0.26
CA ALA A 64 -8.58 -12.20 0.72
C ALA A 64 -9.20 -11.91 2.10
N ALA A 65 -9.45 -10.63 2.39
CA ALA A 65 -10.17 -10.18 3.59
C ALA A 65 -11.69 -10.03 3.38
N GLY A 66 -12.23 -10.52 2.26
CA GLY A 66 -13.66 -10.45 1.94
C GLY A 66 -14.12 -9.08 1.45
N ARG A 67 -13.23 -8.21 0.97
CA ARG A 67 -13.57 -6.84 0.53
C ARG A 67 -13.08 -6.55 -0.88
N TYR A 68 -13.94 -5.93 -1.67
CA TYR A 68 -13.57 -5.36 -2.97
C TYR A 68 -13.01 -3.94 -2.79
N LEU A 69 -11.93 -3.60 -3.50
CA LEU A 69 -11.43 -2.23 -3.58
C LEU A 69 -12.06 -1.50 -4.76
N ALA A 70 -12.68 -0.37 -4.48
CA ALA A 70 -13.39 0.50 -5.40
C ALA A 70 -14.66 -0.13 -5.98
N TYR A 71 -14.56 -1.18 -6.79
CA TYR A 71 -15.67 -1.79 -7.49
C TYR A 71 -15.77 -3.28 -7.17
N LYS A 72 -17.00 -3.82 -7.19
CA LYS A 72 -17.25 -5.27 -7.10
C LYS A 72 -17.00 -5.90 -8.47
N ASP A 73 -15.73 -6.19 -8.76
CA ASP A 73 -15.29 -6.74 -10.03
C ASP A 73 -14.36 -7.93 -9.80
N ARG A 74 -14.28 -8.80 -10.80
CA ARG A 74 -13.29 -9.89 -10.85
C ARG A 74 -11.90 -9.38 -11.19
N TRP A 75 -11.80 -8.23 -11.84
CA TRP A 75 -10.55 -7.62 -12.27
C TRP A 75 -10.14 -6.45 -11.36
N ALA A 76 -8.87 -6.40 -11.01
CA ALA A 76 -8.36 -5.34 -10.14
C ALA A 76 -8.40 -3.97 -10.85
N PRO A 77 -9.00 -2.92 -10.25
CA PRO A 77 -8.91 -1.58 -10.77
C PRO A 77 -7.45 -1.10 -10.78
N VAL A 78 -7.10 -0.17 -11.68
CA VAL A 78 -5.75 0.44 -11.66
C VAL A 78 -5.59 1.38 -10.46
N ALA A 79 -4.34 1.65 -10.08
CA ALA A 79 -4.00 2.47 -8.91
C ALA A 79 -4.73 3.82 -8.89
N ALA A 80 -4.78 4.50 -10.03
CA ALA A 80 -5.45 5.80 -10.16
C ALA A 80 -6.96 5.72 -9.94
N SER A 81 -7.61 4.66 -10.41
CA SER A 81 -9.05 4.43 -10.20
C SER A 81 -9.37 4.17 -8.73
N ILE A 82 -8.54 3.39 -8.03
CA ILE A 82 -8.68 3.17 -6.58
C ILE A 82 -8.55 4.50 -5.82
N GLY A 83 -7.50 5.27 -6.10
CA GLY A 83 -7.26 6.56 -5.46
C GLY A 83 -8.40 7.56 -5.72
N LYS A 84 -8.90 7.66 -6.97
CA LYS A 84 -10.01 8.51 -7.37
C LYS A 84 -11.29 8.13 -6.63
N TYR A 85 -11.67 6.85 -6.68
CA TYR A 85 -12.90 6.32 -6.06
C TYR A 85 -12.99 6.68 -4.58
N TYR A 86 -11.96 6.34 -3.80
CA TYR A 86 -11.99 6.61 -2.36
C TYR A 86 -11.88 8.10 -2.03
N THR A 87 -11.22 8.91 -2.86
CA THR A 87 -11.23 10.37 -2.70
C THR A 87 -12.64 10.92 -2.88
N GLN A 88 -13.36 10.49 -3.91
CA GLN A 88 -14.74 10.90 -4.17
C GLN A 88 -15.71 10.43 -3.07
N LYS A 89 -15.43 9.32 -2.43
CA LYS A 89 -16.19 8.81 -1.26
C LYS A 89 -15.79 9.47 0.07
N GLY A 90 -15.01 10.55 0.06
CA GLY A 90 -14.58 11.24 1.29
C GLY A 90 -13.60 10.45 2.16
N LYS A 91 -12.98 9.38 1.61
CA LYS A 91 -12.05 8.50 2.35
C LYS A 91 -10.58 8.89 2.20
N ARG A 92 -10.31 10.07 1.66
CA ARG A 92 -8.95 10.60 1.58
C ARG A 92 -8.47 11.02 2.97
N ILE A 93 -7.25 10.60 3.32
CA ILE A 93 -6.56 11.08 4.51
C ILE A 93 -5.98 12.45 4.19
N LYS A 94 -6.49 13.47 4.87
CA LYS A 94 -5.95 14.84 4.77
C LYS A 94 -4.61 14.88 5.52
N ALA A 95 -3.55 15.13 4.80
CA ALA A 95 -2.25 15.45 5.37
C ALA A 95 -2.03 16.96 5.20
N SER A 96 -1.64 17.63 6.24
CA SER A 96 -1.29 19.06 6.21
C SER A 96 0.22 19.23 6.02
N GLY A 97 0.62 20.18 5.16
CA GLY A 97 2.01 20.57 4.97
C GLY A 97 2.79 19.69 3.99
N LYS A 98 4.12 19.93 3.96
CA LYS A 98 5.08 19.27 3.07
C LYS A 98 5.29 17.79 3.41
N TYR A 99 5.03 17.44 4.66
CA TYR A 99 5.25 16.10 5.20
C TYR A 99 3.90 15.48 5.62
N TYR A 100 3.68 14.23 5.28
CA TYR A 100 2.52 13.49 5.77
C TYR A 100 2.69 13.19 7.25
N ASN A 101 1.67 13.55 8.05
CA ASN A 101 1.68 13.20 9.46
C ASN A 101 1.40 11.69 9.62
N LEU A 102 2.43 10.90 9.89
CA LEU A 102 2.33 9.46 10.10
C LEU A 102 1.34 9.06 11.20
N LYS A 103 1.12 9.94 12.21
CA LYS A 103 0.15 9.70 13.28
C LYS A 103 -1.29 9.60 12.77
N LYS A 104 -1.60 10.18 11.61
CA LYS A 104 -2.92 10.08 10.98
C LYS A 104 -3.12 8.81 10.16
N LEU A 105 -2.05 8.10 9.82
CA LEU A 105 -2.11 6.87 9.04
C LEU A 105 -2.39 5.68 9.95
N LYS A 106 -3.14 4.72 9.40
CA LYS A 106 -3.43 3.46 10.08
C LYS A 106 -3.02 2.29 9.17
N PRO A 107 -2.49 1.20 9.72
CA PRO A 107 -2.23 0.01 8.93
C PRO A 107 -3.47 -0.38 8.10
N GLY A 108 -3.26 -0.67 6.82
CA GLY A 108 -4.32 -0.88 5.84
C GLY A 108 -4.66 0.34 4.99
N ASP A 109 -4.15 1.54 5.27
CA ASP A 109 -4.31 2.67 4.35
C ASP A 109 -3.56 2.40 3.03
N LEU A 110 -4.03 2.98 1.94
CA LEU A 110 -3.41 2.85 0.62
C LEU A 110 -2.71 4.16 0.25
N VAL A 111 -1.42 4.06 -0.07
CA VAL A 111 -0.57 5.17 -0.49
C VAL A 111 -0.50 5.16 -2.01
N CYS A 112 -1.02 6.21 -2.65
CA CYS A 112 -0.99 6.38 -4.10
C CYS A 112 0.15 7.32 -4.50
N TRP A 113 1.01 6.86 -5.40
CA TRP A 113 2.20 7.58 -5.87
C TRP A 113 1.93 8.25 -7.22
N GLY A 114 2.36 9.49 -7.38
CA GLY A 114 2.07 10.28 -8.57
C GLY A 114 2.33 11.77 -8.31
N GLY A 115 1.40 12.63 -8.76
CA GLY A 115 1.43 14.06 -8.49
C GLY A 115 2.10 14.90 -9.60
N SER A 116 2.36 16.18 -9.31
CA SER A 116 2.83 17.15 -10.32
C SER A 116 4.19 16.82 -10.94
N LYS A 117 5.07 16.18 -10.18
CA LYS A 117 6.40 15.76 -10.63
C LYS A 117 6.40 14.47 -11.46
N ALA A 118 5.31 13.69 -11.43
CA ALA A 118 5.21 12.49 -12.26
C ALA A 118 4.95 12.87 -13.73
N LYS A 119 5.44 12.03 -14.66
CA LYS A 119 5.14 12.20 -16.09
C LYS A 119 3.62 12.25 -16.32
N ARG A 120 3.17 13.05 -17.27
CA ARG A 120 1.75 13.08 -17.70
C ARG A 120 1.38 11.71 -18.22
N ASN A 121 0.31 11.12 -17.67
CA ASN A 121 -0.13 9.76 -18.01
C ASN A 121 -1.67 9.66 -18.18
N GLY A 122 -2.37 10.79 -18.30
CA GLY A 122 -3.83 10.85 -18.43
C GLY A 122 -4.63 10.37 -17.21
N ARG A 123 -3.97 9.97 -16.12
CA ARG A 123 -4.61 9.38 -14.94
C ARG A 123 -4.89 10.42 -13.86
N TYR A 124 -5.87 10.11 -13.00
CA TYR A 124 -6.20 10.94 -11.84
C TYR A 124 -4.93 11.24 -11.02
N LYS A 125 -4.66 12.54 -10.82
CA LYS A 125 -3.47 13.06 -10.12
C LYS A 125 -2.14 12.42 -10.57
N ARG A 126 -2.06 11.98 -11.82
CA ARG A 126 -0.90 11.28 -12.41
C ARG A 126 -0.45 10.05 -11.59
N ILE A 127 -1.38 9.39 -10.90
CA ILE A 127 -1.06 8.22 -10.09
C ILE A 127 -0.58 7.09 -11.01
N TYR A 128 0.62 6.58 -10.72
CA TYR A 128 1.26 5.50 -11.47
C TYR A 128 1.50 4.25 -10.62
N HIS A 129 1.47 4.38 -9.29
CA HIS A 129 1.76 3.29 -8.37
C HIS A 129 0.89 3.39 -7.10
N ILE A 130 0.73 2.26 -6.41
CA ILE A 130 -0.01 2.16 -5.15
C ILE A 130 0.65 1.11 -4.25
N SER A 131 0.70 1.40 -2.95
CA SER A 131 1.20 0.50 -1.93
C SER A 131 0.28 0.43 -0.72
N LEU A 132 0.40 -0.64 0.06
CA LEU A 132 -0.33 -0.88 1.31
C LEU A 132 0.52 -0.39 2.48
N TYR A 133 0.02 0.58 3.25
CA TYR A 133 0.66 1.02 4.48
C TYR A 133 0.50 -0.04 5.57
N ILE A 134 1.59 -0.45 6.18
CA ILE A 134 1.61 -1.51 7.19
C ILE A 134 1.99 -1.03 8.60
N GLY A 135 2.22 0.28 8.76
CA GLY A 135 2.63 0.89 10.03
C GLY A 135 4.09 1.31 10.03
N ASN A 136 4.50 2.10 11.01
CA ASN A 136 5.88 2.53 11.26
C ASN A 136 6.61 3.14 10.05
N GLY A 137 5.91 3.85 9.16
CA GLY A 137 6.48 4.40 7.94
C GLY A 137 6.68 3.38 6.81
N LEU A 138 6.38 2.10 7.05
CA LEU A 138 6.60 1.02 6.09
C LEU A 138 5.40 0.82 5.17
N THR A 139 5.70 0.45 3.93
CA THR A 139 4.71 0.03 2.92
C THR A 139 5.06 -1.35 2.37
N MET A 140 4.03 -2.08 1.98
CA MET A 140 4.12 -3.35 1.27
C MET A 140 3.56 -3.16 -0.14
N GLU A 141 4.28 -3.61 -1.16
CA GLU A 141 3.94 -3.36 -2.56
C GLU A 141 4.46 -4.43 -3.50
N SER A 142 3.77 -4.64 -4.62
CA SER A 142 4.37 -5.33 -5.76
C SER A 142 5.13 -4.30 -6.59
N SER A 143 6.44 -4.49 -6.71
CA SER A 143 7.37 -3.54 -7.31
C SER A 143 7.95 -4.09 -8.61
N SER A 144 7.86 -3.30 -9.69
CA SER A 144 8.53 -3.61 -10.96
C SER A 144 10.05 -3.55 -10.85
N THR A 145 10.58 -2.62 -10.06
CA THR A 145 12.02 -2.47 -9.84
C THR A 145 12.65 -3.71 -9.21
N TYR A 146 11.94 -4.34 -8.25
CA TYR A 146 12.43 -5.55 -7.57
C TYR A 146 11.89 -6.84 -8.20
N ASN A 147 11.02 -6.72 -9.19
CA ASN A 147 10.30 -7.84 -9.78
C ASN A 147 9.64 -8.77 -8.72
N ASN A 148 9.16 -8.18 -7.63
CA ASN A 148 8.66 -8.95 -6.48
C ASN A 148 7.67 -8.14 -5.61
N VAL A 149 7.04 -8.83 -4.66
CA VAL A 149 6.36 -8.18 -3.52
C VAL A 149 7.40 -7.91 -2.45
N VAL A 150 7.51 -6.65 -2.03
CA VAL A 150 8.52 -6.16 -1.09
C VAL A 150 7.92 -5.30 0.00
N ILE A 151 8.61 -5.24 1.15
CA ILE A 151 8.35 -4.28 2.22
C ILE A 151 9.44 -3.20 2.12
N ARG A 152 9.02 -1.93 2.19
CA ARG A 152 9.94 -0.81 2.03
C ARG A 152 9.62 0.33 2.98
N ASP A 153 10.67 0.92 3.53
CA ASP A 153 10.67 2.30 3.94
C ASP A 153 10.99 3.16 2.70
N ARG A 154 9.99 3.81 2.16
CA ARG A 154 10.19 4.70 1.00
C ARG A 154 10.34 6.16 1.42
N GLY A 155 10.29 6.46 2.71
CA GLY A 155 10.24 7.85 3.18
C GLY A 155 9.10 8.64 2.53
N PHE A 156 7.97 7.99 2.21
CA PHE A 156 6.89 8.58 1.41
C PHE A 156 6.31 9.84 2.04
N PHE A 157 6.37 9.95 3.35
CA PHE A 157 5.93 11.12 4.11
C PHE A 157 6.80 12.37 3.86
N LEU A 158 8.00 12.19 3.29
CA LEU A 158 8.91 13.27 2.89
C LEU A 158 8.77 13.63 1.40
N ARG A 159 7.91 12.93 0.64
CA ARG A 159 7.88 13.02 -0.81
C ARG A 159 6.65 13.77 -1.32
N SER A 160 6.87 14.65 -2.26
CA SER A 160 5.81 15.34 -3.00
C SER A 160 5.09 14.43 -4.00
N GLU A 161 5.60 13.21 -4.24
CA GLU A 161 5.02 12.25 -5.16
C GLU A 161 3.86 11.43 -4.57
N VAL A 162 3.40 11.75 -3.35
CA VAL A 162 2.22 11.11 -2.77
C VAL A 162 1.02 12.07 -2.78
N PRO A 163 0.29 12.17 -3.90
CA PRO A 163 -0.82 13.09 -4.04
C PRO A 163 -2.07 12.67 -3.25
N VAL A 164 -2.18 11.38 -2.95
CA VAL A 164 -3.38 10.80 -2.33
C VAL A 164 -3.01 9.64 -1.41
N ILE A 165 -3.54 9.67 -0.19
CA ILE A 165 -3.62 8.51 0.69
C ILE A 165 -5.10 8.29 1.00
N VAL A 166 -5.58 7.06 0.90
CA VAL A 166 -6.98 6.73 1.14
C VAL A 166 -7.13 5.60 2.16
N ARG A 167 -8.25 5.64 2.88
CA ARG A 167 -8.63 4.62 3.85
C ARG A 167 -9.86 3.86 3.35
N PRO A 168 -9.66 2.69 2.72
CA PRO A 168 -10.76 1.79 2.37
C PRO A 168 -11.57 1.33 3.57
#